data_5e264dbb79987aad7064183c8407b0ca
#
_entry.id   5e264dbb79987aad7064183c8407b0ca
#
_cell.length_a   1.000
_cell.length_b   1.000
_cell.length_c   1.000
_cell.angle_alpha   90.00
_cell.angle_beta   90.00
_cell.angle_gamma   90.00
#
_symmetry.space_group_name_H-M   'P 1'
#
loop_
_entity.id
_entity.type
_entity.pdbx_description
1 polymer ?
#
loop_
_entity_poly.entity_id
_entity_poly.type
_entity_poly.pdbx_seq_one_letter_code
_entity_poly.pdbx_strand_id
1 'polypeptide(L)'
;MGTPQPPSAEQRRAGHERWLAEVAAAPYRYDFYQALRRIAGAHPHLPPLGEALRPKDEPVRVGQPAELNFAPASLHSLTLREGAPPRLLQRLFGLVGPNGALPLHLTEYARDRATHHADPTLQRFLDLITHRFALLFYRAWAEAQPTVSFDRPGSKATFNRLGALVGLGLPTLQDRDALPDTSKLYFAGRLARQTRDADGLLAWCKLEFDVPIAIEQWCGHWMPLGRSERSRLGKGGGALVGRGAVLGASVWDVQHKFRIRVGPLGLAQYRRFLPGGADVARLQALVRCWVGIEFAWDLKLVLLRSEVPRYTLGARGIGLGHALWMGHYRRSADAADLCFDVESTRAAKVAPSTLPAEADFSTWPLQPAAEPA
;
A
#
# COMPACT_ATOMS: atom_id res chain seq x y z
N MET A 1 -11.03 -15.90 8.16
CA MET A 1 -10.12 -16.64 7.26
C MET A 1 -8.73 -16.13 7.51
N GLY A 2 -7.76 -17.00 7.88
CA GLY A 2 -6.38 -16.58 8.10
C GLY A 2 -5.76 -16.08 6.81
N THR A 3 -5.06 -14.96 6.88
CA THR A 3 -4.29 -14.41 5.75
C THR A 3 -3.34 -15.53 5.27
N PRO A 4 -3.36 -15.90 3.98
CA PRO A 4 -2.46 -16.94 3.48
C PRO A 4 -1.03 -16.51 3.73
N GLN A 5 -0.27 -17.36 4.38
CA GLN A 5 1.13 -17.12 4.68
C GLN A 5 1.91 -17.03 3.37
N PRO A 6 2.73 -15.99 3.16
CA PRO A 6 3.48 -15.85 1.92
C PRO A 6 4.39 -17.08 1.70
N PRO A 7 4.52 -17.56 0.45
CA PRO A 7 5.30 -18.75 0.14
C PRO A 7 6.76 -18.57 0.55
N SER A 8 7.40 -19.65 1.05
CA SER A 8 8.81 -19.64 1.43
C SER A 8 9.71 -19.34 0.22
N ALA A 9 10.97 -18.94 0.47
CA ALA A 9 11.94 -18.66 -0.59
C ALA A 9 12.16 -19.89 -1.49
N GLU A 10 12.16 -21.10 -0.91
CA GLU A 10 12.29 -22.36 -1.65
C GLU A 10 11.08 -22.65 -2.52
N GLN A 11 9.88 -22.42 -2.00
CA GLN A 11 8.63 -22.59 -2.77
C GLN A 11 8.57 -21.62 -3.96
N ARG A 12 9.07 -20.38 -3.78
CA ARG A 12 9.17 -19.41 -4.88
C ARG A 12 10.16 -19.84 -5.94
N ARG A 13 11.34 -20.36 -5.56
CA ARG A 13 12.34 -20.89 -6.50
C ARG A 13 11.80 -22.10 -7.27
N ALA A 14 11.25 -23.08 -6.59
CA ALA A 14 10.67 -24.27 -7.24
C ALA A 14 9.49 -23.92 -8.16
N GLY A 15 8.69 -22.92 -7.80
CA GLY A 15 7.62 -22.38 -8.64
C GLY A 15 8.15 -21.68 -9.89
N HIS A 16 9.28 -20.95 -9.76
CA HIS A 16 9.93 -20.28 -10.89
C HIS A 16 10.56 -21.27 -11.86
N GLU A 17 11.26 -22.28 -11.37
CA GLU A 17 11.86 -23.33 -12.20
C GLU A 17 10.81 -24.13 -12.99
N ARG A 18 9.70 -24.51 -12.35
CA ARG A 18 8.56 -25.16 -13.04
C ARG A 18 8.00 -24.27 -14.14
N TRP A 19 7.80 -23.01 -13.85
CA TRP A 19 7.30 -22.06 -14.84
C TRP A 19 8.28 -21.87 -16.01
N LEU A 20 9.59 -21.80 -15.78
CA LEU A 20 10.59 -21.74 -16.85
C LEU A 20 10.53 -23.00 -17.75
N ALA A 21 10.32 -24.18 -17.16
CA ALA A 21 10.13 -25.41 -17.92
C ALA A 21 8.85 -25.39 -18.77
N GLU A 22 7.74 -24.84 -18.23
CA GLU A 22 6.51 -24.63 -19.01
C GLU A 22 6.70 -23.68 -20.18
N VAL A 23 7.41 -22.55 -19.96
CA VAL A 23 7.74 -21.60 -21.03
C VAL A 23 8.64 -22.24 -22.08
N ALA A 24 9.62 -23.06 -21.67
CA ALA A 24 10.49 -23.78 -22.59
C ALA A 24 9.71 -24.79 -23.45
N ALA A 25 8.70 -25.44 -22.90
CA ALA A 25 7.85 -26.39 -23.62
C ALA A 25 6.88 -25.73 -24.62
N ALA A 26 6.34 -24.55 -24.28
CA ALA A 26 5.35 -23.86 -25.12
C ALA A 26 5.55 -22.32 -25.12
N PRO A 27 6.67 -21.81 -25.67
CA PRO A 27 7.02 -20.38 -25.60
C PRO A 27 6.00 -19.49 -26.28
N TYR A 28 5.34 -19.96 -27.33
CA TYR A 28 4.34 -19.22 -28.11
C TYR A 28 3.09 -18.81 -27.30
N ARG A 29 2.88 -19.40 -26.12
CA ARG A 29 1.75 -19.07 -25.21
C ARG A 29 2.04 -17.86 -24.32
N TYR A 30 3.27 -17.41 -24.28
CA TYR A 30 3.72 -16.36 -23.36
C TYR A 30 4.11 -15.11 -24.11
N ASP A 31 3.79 -13.96 -23.53
CA ASP A 31 4.22 -12.67 -24.03
C ASP A 31 5.62 -12.31 -23.53
N PHE A 32 6.39 -11.61 -24.36
CA PHE A 32 7.76 -11.18 -24.07
C PHE A 32 7.86 -10.34 -22.79
N TYR A 33 7.00 -9.32 -22.66
CA TYR A 33 7.07 -8.42 -21.52
C TYR A 33 6.69 -9.14 -20.22
N GLN A 34 5.66 -9.97 -20.25
CA GLN A 34 5.23 -10.72 -19.07
C GLN A 34 6.25 -11.79 -18.67
N ALA A 35 6.92 -12.41 -19.63
CA ALA A 35 8.01 -13.35 -19.34
C ALA A 35 9.17 -12.67 -18.64
N LEU A 36 9.65 -11.54 -19.15
CA LEU A 36 10.72 -10.76 -18.53
C LEU A 36 10.33 -10.21 -17.15
N ARG A 37 9.08 -9.72 -16.99
CA ARG A 37 8.55 -9.28 -15.72
C ARG A 37 8.63 -10.39 -14.66
N ARG A 38 8.21 -11.59 -15.02
CA ARG A 38 8.20 -12.73 -14.09
C ARG A 38 9.62 -13.18 -13.74
N ILE A 39 10.55 -13.17 -14.71
CA ILE A 39 11.98 -13.43 -14.46
C ILE A 39 12.56 -12.37 -13.52
N ALA A 40 12.28 -11.09 -13.77
CA ALA A 40 12.74 -9.99 -12.92
C ALA A 40 12.22 -10.08 -11.48
N GLY A 41 10.94 -10.42 -11.30
CA GLY A 41 10.29 -10.61 -9.98
C GLY A 41 10.87 -11.80 -9.20
N ALA A 42 11.32 -12.85 -9.90
CA ALA A 42 11.97 -14.00 -9.26
C ALA A 42 13.40 -13.70 -8.74
N HIS A 43 14.01 -12.62 -9.24
CA HIS A 43 15.39 -12.23 -8.88
C HIS A 43 15.44 -10.82 -8.24
N PRO A 44 14.76 -10.60 -7.10
CA PRO A 44 14.68 -9.26 -6.47
C PRO A 44 16.03 -8.74 -5.96
N HIS A 45 17.01 -9.63 -5.76
CA HIS A 45 18.36 -9.32 -5.30
C HIS A 45 19.28 -8.78 -6.40
N LEU A 46 18.92 -8.97 -7.67
CA LEU A 46 19.65 -8.42 -8.81
C LEU A 46 19.10 -7.04 -9.19
N PRO A 47 19.91 -6.20 -9.88
CA PRO A 47 19.41 -4.95 -10.44
C PRO A 47 18.17 -5.15 -11.33
N PRO A 48 17.32 -4.14 -11.53
CA PRO A 48 16.27 -4.19 -12.53
C PRO A 48 16.81 -4.53 -13.91
N LEU A 49 16.03 -5.29 -14.69
CA LEU A 49 16.41 -5.61 -16.07
C LEU A 49 16.68 -4.34 -16.88
N GLY A 50 17.85 -4.29 -17.51
CA GLY A 50 18.31 -3.11 -18.25
C GLY A 50 19.01 -2.04 -17.41
N GLU A 51 19.20 -2.24 -16.11
CA GLU A 51 19.99 -1.36 -15.24
C GLU A 51 21.33 -1.97 -14.82
N ALA A 52 21.50 -3.27 -14.96
CA ALA A 52 22.75 -3.92 -14.62
C ALA A 52 23.92 -3.36 -15.43
N LEU A 53 25.03 -3.07 -14.76
CA LEU A 53 26.25 -2.57 -15.40
C LEU A 53 27.04 -3.68 -16.11
N ARG A 54 26.86 -4.93 -15.66
CA ARG A 54 27.59 -6.09 -16.18
C ARG A 54 26.62 -7.15 -16.67
N PRO A 55 26.86 -7.80 -17.80
CA PRO A 55 26.00 -8.87 -18.28
C PRO A 55 25.80 -10.01 -17.26
N LYS A 56 26.78 -10.31 -16.41
CA LYS A 56 26.67 -11.35 -15.39
C LYS A 56 25.59 -11.09 -14.34
N ASP A 57 25.22 -9.83 -14.13
CA ASP A 57 24.22 -9.39 -13.15
C ASP A 57 22.80 -9.41 -13.75
N GLU A 58 22.64 -9.81 -15.02
CA GLU A 58 21.36 -10.01 -15.68
C GLU A 58 20.88 -11.46 -15.53
N PRO A 59 19.65 -11.72 -15.08
CA PRO A 59 19.13 -13.07 -14.86
C PRO A 59 18.72 -13.81 -16.13
N VAL A 60 18.80 -13.19 -17.31
CA VAL A 60 18.37 -13.77 -18.59
C VAL A 60 19.28 -13.28 -19.72
N ARG A 61 19.41 -14.07 -20.76
CA ARG A 61 20.05 -13.67 -22.02
C ARG A 61 19.01 -13.57 -23.11
N VAL A 62 18.77 -12.36 -23.61
CA VAL A 62 17.81 -12.10 -24.67
C VAL A 62 18.53 -12.09 -26.01
N GLY A 63 17.96 -12.78 -26.98
CA GLY A 63 18.46 -12.82 -28.35
C GLY A 63 17.33 -12.89 -29.35
N GLN A 64 17.69 -12.97 -30.64
CA GLN A 64 16.76 -13.07 -31.76
C GLN A 64 17.13 -14.26 -32.66
N PRO A 65 16.17 -15.09 -33.11
CA PRO A 65 16.46 -16.11 -34.12
C PRO A 65 16.67 -15.46 -35.50
N ALA A 66 17.63 -15.96 -36.27
CA ALA A 66 17.82 -15.56 -37.68
C ALA A 66 16.81 -16.33 -38.54
N GLU A 67 15.60 -15.82 -38.65
CA GLU A 67 14.48 -16.43 -39.40
C GLU A 67 13.90 -15.45 -40.40
N LEU A 68 13.36 -16.01 -41.50
CA LEU A 68 12.72 -15.22 -42.56
C LEU A 68 11.18 -15.30 -42.48
N ASN A 69 10.65 -16.03 -41.51
CA ASN A 69 9.22 -16.20 -41.28
C ASN A 69 8.64 -15.02 -40.54
N PHE A 70 7.40 -14.68 -40.83
CA PHE A 70 6.63 -13.76 -39.98
C PHE A 70 6.42 -14.37 -38.61
N ALA A 71 6.55 -13.53 -37.57
CA ALA A 71 6.46 -13.95 -36.19
C ALA A 71 5.03 -14.39 -35.79
N PRO A 72 4.78 -15.65 -35.48
CA PRO A 72 3.45 -16.09 -35.00
C PRO A 72 3.23 -15.72 -33.52
N ALA A 73 4.31 -15.48 -32.77
CA ALA A 73 4.29 -15.10 -31.36
C ALA A 73 5.54 -14.26 -31.03
N SER A 74 5.46 -13.51 -29.93
CA SER A 74 6.58 -12.67 -29.47
C SER A 74 7.79 -13.47 -29.00
N LEU A 75 7.58 -14.66 -28.42
CA LEU A 75 8.65 -15.56 -28.00
C LEU A 75 8.85 -16.68 -29.01
N HIS A 76 10.15 -16.99 -29.27
CA HIS A 76 10.55 -18.11 -30.10
C HIS A 76 10.89 -19.35 -29.26
N SER A 77 11.83 -19.23 -28.33
CA SER A 77 12.29 -20.32 -27.49
C SER A 77 12.89 -19.83 -26.18
N LEU A 78 12.83 -20.68 -25.17
CA LEU A 78 13.55 -20.53 -23.92
C LEU A 78 14.45 -21.76 -23.73
N THR A 79 15.76 -21.54 -23.69
CA THR A 79 16.74 -22.61 -23.45
C THR A 79 17.30 -22.47 -22.04
N LEU A 80 17.05 -23.47 -21.20
CA LEU A 80 17.64 -23.58 -19.88
C LEU A 80 19.09 -24.10 -20.00
N ARG A 81 19.98 -23.57 -19.17
CA ARG A 81 21.40 -23.94 -19.14
C ARG A 81 21.83 -24.17 -17.71
N GLU A 82 22.53 -25.23 -17.45
CA GLU A 82 23.13 -25.47 -16.14
C GLU A 82 24.24 -24.44 -15.87
N GLY A 83 24.21 -23.83 -14.70
CA GLY A 83 25.22 -22.85 -14.26
C GLY A 83 25.25 -21.52 -15.01
N ALA A 84 24.29 -21.26 -15.92
CA ALA A 84 24.23 -20.04 -16.70
C ALA A 84 22.78 -19.50 -16.77
N PRO A 85 22.61 -18.17 -16.96
CA PRO A 85 21.28 -17.61 -17.16
C PRO A 85 20.57 -18.23 -18.37
N PRO A 86 19.22 -18.45 -18.29
CA PRO A 86 18.45 -18.95 -19.41
C PRO A 86 18.53 -18.03 -20.62
N ARG A 87 18.51 -18.61 -21.83
CA ARG A 87 18.49 -17.87 -23.08
C ARG A 87 17.08 -17.80 -23.64
N LEU A 88 16.56 -16.58 -23.74
CA LEU A 88 15.25 -16.27 -24.29
C LEU A 88 15.40 -15.70 -25.70
N LEU A 89 14.93 -16.41 -26.72
CA LEU A 89 14.86 -15.89 -28.08
C LEU A 89 13.48 -15.28 -28.32
N GLN A 90 13.46 -14.07 -28.83
CA GLN A 90 12.24 -13.32 -29.11
C GLN A 90 12.22 -12.83 -30.56
N ARG A 91 11.05 -12.48 -31.07
CA ARG A 91 10.82 -12.02 -32.44
C ARG A 91 10.27 -10.61 -32.55
N LEU A 92 10.24 -9.90 -31.42
CA LEU A 92 9.62 -8.57 -31.34
C LEU A 92 10.59 -7.46 -31.73
N PHE A 93 11.86 -7.59 -31.32
CA PHE A 93 12.89 -6.56 -31.48
C PHE A 93 14.24 -7.16 -31.84
N GLY A 94 14.93 -6.59 -32.83
CA GLY A 94 16.27 -7.01 -33.17
C GLY A 94 16.78 -6.51 -34.52
N LEU A 95 17.91 -7.05 -34.94
CA LEU A 95 18.63 -6.63 -36.16
C LEU A 95 18.32 -7.52 -37.36
N VAL A 96 17.94 -8.77 -37.12
CA VAL A 96 17.71 -9.77 -38.18
C VAL A 96 16.20 -10.05 -38.37
N GLY A 97 15.85 -10.75 -39.43
CA GLY A 97 14.46 -11.12 -39.74
C GLY A 97 13.82 -10.21 -40.79
N PRO A 98 12.55 -10.50 -41.18
CA PRO A 98 11.86 -9.78 -42.25
C PRO A 98 11.72 -8.27 -41.97
N ASN A 99 11.55 -7.92 -40.69
CA ASN A 99 11.39 -6.54 -40.23
C ASN A 99 12.63 -6.03 -39.48
N GLY A 100 13.78 -6.72 -39.61
CA GLY A 100 15.04 -6.33 -38.97
C GLY A 100 15.66 -5.11 -39.64
N ALA A 101 16.49 -4.39 -38.88
CA ALA A 101 17.20 -3.21 -39.38
C ALA A 101 18.33 -3.55 -40.36
N LEU A 102 18.88 -4.78 -40.33
CA LEU A 102 19.90 -5.22 -41.23
C LEU A 102 19.36 -5.69 -42.59
N PRO A 103 20.12 -5.53 -43.67
CA PRO A 103 19.74 -6.08 -44.95
C PRO A 103 19.46 -7.59 -44.92
N LEU A 104 18.47 -8.02 -45.71
CA LEU A 104 17.92 -9.38 -45.67
C LEU A 104 19.01 -10.47 -45.91
N HIS A 105 19.96 -10.20 -46.80
CA HIS A 105 21.08 -11.15 -47.10
C HIS A 105 21.92 -11.47 -45.88
N LEU A 106 22.04 -10.56 -44.88
CA LEU A 106 22.72 -10.86 -43.63
C LEU A 106 21.90 -11.81 -42.74
N THR A 107 20.60 -11.69 -42.78
CA THR A 107 19.70 -12.65 -42.12
C THR A 107 19.80 -14.02 -42.75
N GLU A 108 19.79 -14.08 -44.10
CA GLU A 108 19.97 -15.33 -44.87
C GLU A 108 21.33 -15.98 -44.52
N TYR A 109 22.41 -15.22 -44.57
CA TYR A 109 23.73 -15.69 -44.20
C TYR A 109 23.80 -16.21 -42.76
N ALA A 110 23.27 -15.47 -41.79
CA ALA A 110 23.27 -15.89 -40.40
C ALA A 110 22.43 -17.18 -40.19
N ARG A 111 21.32 -17.31 -40.89
CA ARG A 111 20.48 -18.52 -40.88
C ARG A 111 21.21 -19.69 -41.52
N ASP A 112 21.77 -19.52 -42.70
CA ASP A 112 22.52 -20.56 -43.38
C ASP A 112 23.66 -21.11 -42.54
N ARG A 113 24.48 -20.21 -41.96
CA ARG A 113 25.57 -20.60 -41.05
C ARG A 113 25.07 -21.37 -39.84
N ALA A 114 23.98 -20.93 -39.22
CA ALA A 114 23.44 -21.60 -38.04
C ALA A 114 22.81 -22.96 -38.36
N THR A 115 22.15 -23.10 -39.54
CA THR A 115 21.36 -24.29 -39.90
C THR A 115 22.22 -25.35 -40.59
N HIS A 116 23.01 -24.95 -41.58
CA HIS A 116 23.75 -25.91 -42.44
C HIS A 116 25.22 -26.11 -42.00
N HIS A 117 25.80 -25.16 -41.29
CA HIS A 117 27.18 -25.23 -40.85
C HIS A 117 27.34 -25.37 -39.33
N ALA A 118 26.24 -25.47 -38.57
CA ALA A 118 26.24 -25.50 -37.11
C ALA A 118 27.07 -24.38 -36.46
N ASP A 119 27.19 -23.23 -37.16
CA ASP A 119 27.97 -22.07 -36.72
C ASP A 119 27.07 -20.88 -36.42
N PRO A 120 26.63 -20.70 -35.16
CA PRO A 120 25.77 -19.59 -34.76
C PRO A 120 26.58 -18.33 -34.36
N THR A 121 27.86 -18.21 -34.71
CA THR A 121 28.79 -17.17 -34.24
C THR A 121 28.28 -15.77 -34.59
N LEU A 122 27.88 -15.54 -35.84
CA LEU A 122 27.34 -14.25 -36.28
C LEU A 122 26.05 -13.91 -35.52
N GLN A 123 25.12 -14.86 -35.40
CA GLN A 123 23.88 -14.66 -34.66
C GLN A 123 24.15 -14.30 -33.19
N ARG A 124 25.09 -15.00 -32.54
CA ARG A 124 25.42 -14.72 -31.14
C ARG A 124 26.13 -13.39 -30.96
N PHE A 125 26.93 -12.97 -31.93
CA PHE A 125 27.53 -11.64 -31.93
C PHE A 125 26.45 -10.55 -32.02
N LEU A 126 25.47 -10.71 -32.91
CA LEU A 126 24.34 -9.80 -33.02
C LEU A 126 23.47 -9.81 -31.73
N ASP A 127 23.25 -10.98 -31.13
CA ASP A 127 22.57 -11.10 -29.85
C ASP A 127 23.28 -10.36 -28.72
N LEU A 128 24.62 -10.34 -28.71
CA LEU A 128 25.39 -9.60 -27.71
C LEU A 128 25.10 -8.09 -27.76
N ILE A 129 24.95 -7.55 -28.95
CA ILE A 129 24.64 -6.14 -29.19
C ILE A 129 23.14 -5.88 -28.84
N THR A 130 22.25 -6.70 -29.37
CA THR A 130 20.80 -6.49 -29.25
C THR A 130 20.27 -6.79 -27.86
N HIS A 131 20.95 -7.63 -27.08
CA HIS A 131 20.55 -7.98 -25.72
C HIS A 131 20.28 -6.73 -24.86
N ARG A 132 21.22 -5.80 -24.84
CA ARG A 132 21.08 -4.57 -24.05
C ARG A 132 19.93 -3.71 -24.54
N PHE A 133 19.77 -3.55 -25.85
CA PHE A 133 18.67 -2.78 -26.42
C PHE A 133 17.31 -3.43 -26.16
N ALA A 134 17.20 -4.76 -26.23
CA ALA A 134 15.97 -5.47 -25.90
C ALA A 134 15.59 -5.29 -24.42
N LEU A 135 16.54 -5.29 -23.51
CA LEU A 135 16.28 -5.01 -22.09
C LEU A 135 15.93 -3.55 -21.83
N LEU A 136 16.52 -2.59 -22.54
CA LEU A 136 16.13 -1.18 -22.47
C LEU A 136 14.71 -0.98 -23.01
N PHE A 137 14.36 -1.69 -24.07
CA PHE A 137 13.01 -1.68 -24.63
C PHE A 137 11.98 -2.25 -23.63
N TYR A 138 12.33 -3.37 -22.97
CA TYR A 138 11.52 -3.88 -21.85
C TYR A 138 11.40 -2.84 -20.72
N ARG A 139 12.48 -2.17 -20.35
CA ARG A 139 12.49 -1.16 -19.29
C ARG A 139 11.57 0.02 -19.62
N ALA A 140 11.58 0.51 -20.86
CA ALA A 140 10.67 1.58 -21.29
C ALA A 140 9.21 1.19 -21.10
N TRP A 141 8.84 -0.06 -21.39
CA TRP A 141 7.51 -0.59 -21.10
C TRP A 141 7.27 -0.71 -19.58
N ALA A 142 8.23 -1.26 -18.85
CA ALA A 142 8.12 -1.57 -17.42
C ALA A 142 7.90 -0.30 -16.55
N GLU A 143 8.54 0.82 -16.91
CA GLU A 143 8.40 2.10 -16.21
C GLU A 143 6.96 2.66 -16.24
N ALA A 144 6.18 2.31 -17.25
CA ALA A 144 4.77 2.69 -17.38
C ALA A 144 3.82 1.71 -16.67
N GLN A 145 4.31 0.55 -16.19
CA GLN A 145 3.47 -0.50 -15.63
C GLN A 145 3.48 -0.49 -14.09
N PRO A 146 2.35 -0.16 -13.43
CA PRO A 146 2.25 -0.19 -11.97
C PRO A 146 2.59 -1.55 -11.37
N THR A 147 2.18 -2.61 -12.06
CA THR A 147 2.37 -4.00 -11.62
C THR A 147 3.83 -4.40 -11.51
N VAL A 148 4.71 -3.88 -12.37
CA VAL A 148 6.17 -4.13 -12.29
C VAL A 148 6.78 -3.50 -11.05
N SER A 149 6.31 -2.30 -10.67
CA SER A 149 6.71 -1.67 -9.40
C SER A 149 6.31 -2.49 -8.19
N PHE A 150 5.14 -3.14 -8.21
CA PHE A 150 4.66 -3.97 -7.11
C PHE A 150 5.41 -5.30 -6.98
N ASP A 151 5.90 -5.86 -8.08
CA ASP A 151 6.59 -7.15 -8.07
C ASP A 151 7.95 -7.10 -7.38
N ARG A 152 8.54 -5.92 -7.22
CA ARG A 152 9.90 -5.75 -6.66
C ARG A 152 9.86 -5.01 -5.32
N PRO A 153 10.29 -5.67 -4.22
CA PRO A 153 10.51 -5.00 -2.94
C PRO A 153 11.50 -3.83 -3.14
N GLY A 154 11.12 -2.63 -2.73
CA GLY A 154 11.97 -1.44 -2.87
C GLY A 154 11.70 -0.58 -4.11
N SER A 155 11.01 -1.06 -5.14
CA SER A 155 10.54 -0.22 -6.23
C SER A 155 9.23 0.47 -5.84
N LYS A 156 9.31 1.69 -5.33
CA LYS A 156 8.14 2.49 -4.91
C LYS A 156 7.74 3.57 -5.92
N ALA A 157 8.19 3.49 -7.19
CA ALA A 157 7.96 4.57 -8.15
C ALA A 157 6.47 4.92 -8.35
N THR A 158 5.63 3.94 -8.64
CA THR A 158 4.19 4.13 -8.78
C THR A 158 3.54 4.50 -7.46
N PHE A 159 3.95 3.87 -6.35
CA PHE A 159 3.49 4.21 -5.02
C PHE A 159 3.79 5.68 -4.69
N ASN A 160 5.00 6.14 -4.93
CA ASN A 160 5.40 7.53 -4.64
C ASN A 160 4.66 8.54 -5.53
N ARG A 161 4.42 8.23 -6.81
CA ARG A 161 3.64 9.09 -7.71
C ARG A 161 2.20 9.25 -7.24
N LEU A 162 1.52 8.16 -6.92
CA LEU A 162 0.16 8.19 -6.37
C LEU A 162 0.14 8.78 -4.96
N GLY A 163 1.12 8.42 -4.15
CA GLY A 163 1.27 8.92 -2.79
C GLY A 163 1.47 10.44 -2.73
N ALA A 164 2.14 11.03 -3.71
CA ALA A 164 2.34 12.47 -3.80
C ALA A 164 1.00 13.24 -3.88
N LEU A 165 -0.03 12.65 -4.49
CA LEU A 165 -1.38 13.25 -4.56
C LEU A 165 -2.07 13.34 -3.20
N VAL A 166 -1.66 12.52 -2.23
CA VAL A 166 -2.26 12.41 -0.89
C VAL A 166 -1.27 12.70 0.24
N GLY A 167 -0.13 13.32 -0.08
CA GLY A 167 0.87 13.69 0.92
C GLY A 167 1.80 12.57 1.37
N LEU A 168 1.83 11.42 0.70
CA LEU A 168 2.70 10.26 0.99
C LEU A 168 3.88 10.12 0.01
N GLY A 169 4.16 11.15 -0.80
CA GLY A 169 5.21 11.10 -1.82
C GLY A 169 6.64 11.04 -1.27
N LEU A 170 6.86 11.52 -0.05
CA LEU A 170 8.18 11.50 0.58
C LEU A 170 8.35 10.24 1.46
N PRO A 171 9.51 9.58 1.42
CA PRO A 171 9.78 8.41 2.26
C PRO A 171 9.59 8.65 3.77
N THR A 172 9.88 9.89 4.22
CA THR A 172 9.72 10.30 5.63
C THR A 172 8.26 10.37 6.10
N LEU A 173 7.30 10.39 5.18
CA LEU A 173 5.87 10.44 5.48
C LEU A 173 5.18 9.07 5.38
N GLN A 174 5.92 8.05 4.93
CA GLN A 174 5.42 6.68 4.79
C GLN A 174 5.55 5.90 6.10
N ASP A 175 4.70 4.91 6.29
CA ASP A 175 4.71 3.96 7.42
C ASP A 175 4.72 4.62 8.81
N ARG A 176 4.03 5.77 8.99
CA ARG A 176 4.04 6.57 10.23
C ARG A 176 2.94 6.22 11.22
N ASP A 177 1.92 5.50 10.80
CA ASP A 177 0.77 5.15 11.62
C ASP A 177 0.41 3.67 11.50
N ALA A 178 -0.63 3.23 12.24
CA ALA A 178 -1.05 1.84 12.25
C ALA A 178 -1.81 1.42 10.99
N LEU A 179 -2.21 2.37 10.13
CA LEU A 179 -2.93 2.10 8.90
C LEU A 179 -1.93 1.89 7.76
N PRO A 180 -2.00 0.76 7.03
CA PRO A 180 -1.12 0.53 5.88
C PRO A 180 -1.27 1.62 4.83
N ASP A 181 -0.16 2.15 4.32
CA ASP A 181 -0.19 3.19 3.29
C ASP A 181 -0.85 2.72 1.99
N THR A 182 -0.83 1.41 1.70
CA THR A 182 -1.57 0.82 0.59
C THR A 182 -3.07 1.04 0.68
N SER A 183 -3.64 1.01 1.90
CA SER A 183 -5.05 1.35 2.15
C SER A 183 -5.34 2.81 1.84
N LYS A 184 -4.43 3.73 2.23
CA LYS A 184 -4.54 5.16 1.90
C LYS A 184 -4.48 5.40 0.39
N LEU A 185 -3.59 4.69 -0.32
CA LEU A 185 -3.50 4.79 -1.78
C LEU A 185 -4.73 4.27 -2.50
N TYR A 186 -5.38 3.22 -2.00
CA TYR A 186 -6.64 2.75 -2.57
C TYR A 186 -7.72 3.85 -2.57
N PHE A 187 -7.75 4.67 -1.53
CA PHE A 187 -8.65 5.81 -1.40
C PHE A 187 -8.07 7.14 -1.90
N ALA A 188 -6.93 7.12 -2.61
CA ALA A 188 -6.24 8.33 -3.06
C ALA A 188 -7.15 9.29 -3.84
N GLY A 189 -8.03 8.78 -4.70
CA GLY A 189 -8.97 9.59 -5.46
C GLY A 189 -10.00 10.34 -4.59
N ARG A 190 -10.34 9.80 -3.41
CA ARG A 190 -11.19 10.49 -2.43
C ARG A 190 -10.37 11.40 -1.51
N LEU A 191 -9.18 10.96 -1.11
CA LEU A 191 -8.29 11.74 -0.26
C LEU A 191 -7.73 12.99 -0.95
N ALA A 192 -7.55 12.96 -2.27
CA ALA A 192 -7.10 14.11 -3.04
C ALA A 192 -8.15 15.25 -3.12
N ARG A 193 -9.43 14.94 -2.88
CA ARG A 193 -10.47 15.96 -2.80
C ARG A 193 -10.43 16.66 -1.44
N GLN A 194 -10.85 17.93 -1.40
CA GLN A 194 -10.94 18.69 -0.14
C GLN A 194 -12.18 18.31 0.69
N THR A 195 -13.27 17.87 0.03
CA THR A 195 -14.50 17.47 0.72
C THR A 195 -14.32 16.16 1.47
N ARG A 196 -14.73 16.13 2.72
CA ARG A 196 -14.71 14.97 3.62
C ARG A 196 -16.13 14.59 4.00
N ASP A 197 -16.71 13.68 3.24
CA ASP A 197 -18.07 13.19 3.41
C ASP A 197 -18.12 11.96 4.32
N ALA A 198 -19.25 11.79 5.02
CA ALA A 198 -19.48 10.64 5.90
C ALA A 198 -19.54 9.32 5.12
N ASP A 199 -20.08 9.34 3.89
CA ASP A 199 -20.16 8.16 3.04
C ASP A 199 -18.79 7.65 2.60
N GLY A 200 -17.84 8.56 2.34
CA GLY A 200 -16.48 8.22 2.04
C GLY A 200 -15.75 7.56 3.20
N LEU A 201 -15.91 8.12 4.41
CA LEU A 201 -15.39 7.51 5.64
C LEU A 201 -16.00 6.14 5.88
N LEU A 202 -17.33 6.02 5.73
CA LEU A 202 -18.06 4.76 5.91
C LEU A 202 -17.56 3.69 4.92
N ALA A 203 -17.39 4.05 3.64
CA ALA A 203 -16.90 3.14 2.60
C ALA A 203 -15.49 2.63 2.92
N TRP A 204 -14.62 3.52 3.41
CA TRP A 204 -13.27 3.13 3.80
C TRP A 204 -13.26 2.22 5.02
N CYS A 205 -13.99 2.57 6.07
CA CYS A 205 -14.11 1.74 7.26
C CYS A 205 -14.66 0.33 6.94
N LYS A 206 -15.69 0.23 6.10
CA LYS A 206 -16.25 -1.07 5.70
C LYS A 206 -15.24 -1.94 4.95
N LEU A 207 -14.48 -1.35 4.04
CA LEU A 207 -13.47 -2.08 3.28
C LEU A 207 -12.32 -2.56 4.17
N GLU A 208 -11.88 -1.72 5.12
CA GLU A 208 -10.70 -2.00 5.96
C GLU A 208 -10.98 -3.07 7.02
N PHE A 209 -12.18 -3.06 7.61
CA PHE A 209 -12.48 -3.91 8.77
C PHE A 209 -13.41 -5.08 8.46
N ASP A 210 -14.12 -5.05 7.36
CA ASP A 210 -15.09 -6.09 6.94
C ASP A 210 -16.11 -6.41 8.05
N VAL A 211 -16.64 -5.37 8.67
CA VAL A 211 -17.67 -5.45 9.72
C VAL A 211 -18.80 -4.45 9.46
N PRO A 212 -19.99 -4.66 10.01
CA PRO A 212 -21.07 -3.68 9.94
C PRO A 212 -20.67 -2.39 10.64
N ILE A 213 -20.66 -1.28 9.91
CA ILE A 213 -20.33 0.06 10.44
C ILE A 213 -21.40 1.04 9.99
N ALA A 214 -21.73 1.96 10.88
CA ALA A 214 -22.58 3.12 10.60
C ALA A 214 -21.97 4.37 11.22
N ILE A 215 -22.20 5.53 10.60
CA ILE A 215 -21.75 6.82 11.11
C ILE A 215 -22.98 7.61 11.53
N GLU A 216 -23.05 7.93 12.83
CA GLU A 216 -24.04 8.80 13.41
C GLU A 216 -23.49 10.22 13.41
N GLN A 217 -24.06 11.11 12.59
CA GLN A 217 -23.67 12.51 12.49
C GLN A 217 -24.40 13.36 13.53
N TRP A 218 -23.89 14.55 13.80
CA TRP A 218 -24.55 15.54 14.67
C TRP A 218 -24.76 15.06 16.11
N CYS A 219 -23.76 14.41 16.68
CA CYS A 219 -23.81 13.92 18.04
C CYS A 219 -23.65 15.06 19.06
N GLY A 220 -24.71 15.36 19.80
CA GLY A 220 -24.66 16.39 20.82
C GLY A 220 -23.67 16.08 21.94
N HIS A 221 -22.91 17.10 22.36
CA HIS A 221 -21.94 16.99 23.45
C HIS A 221 -21.71 18.36 24.13
N TRP A 222 -21.16 18.31 25.34
CA TRP A 222 -20.74 19.51 26.04
C TRP A 222 -19.30 19.85 25.65
N MET A 223 -19.10 20.90 24.84
CA MET A 223 -17.81 21.40 24.45
C MET A 223 -17.26 22.33 25.54
N PRO A 224 -16.08 22.03 26.12
CA PRO A 224 -15.49 22.87 27.14
C PRO A 224 -14.97 24.18 26.54
N LEU A 225 -15.29 25.29 27.17
CA LEU A 225 -14.78 26.62 26.78
C LEU A 225 -13.38 26.85 27.33
N GLY A 226 -12.49 27.40 26.51
CA GLY A 226 -11.19 27.90 26.92
C GLY A 226 -11.31 28.93 28.03
N ARG A 227 -10.28 29.06 28.88
CA ARG A 227 -10.31 30.05 30.01
C ARG A 227 -10.54 31.46 29.55
N SER A 228 -10.05 31.86 28.38
CA SER A 228 -10.23 33.17 27.73
C SER A 228 -11.64 33.41 27.20
N GLU A 229 -12.38 32.36 26.90
CA GLU A 229 -13.72 32.44 26.29
C GLU A 229 -14.86 32.41 27.32
N ARG A 230 -14.52 32.11 28.57
CA ARG A 230 -15.49 32.09 29.66
C ARG A 230 -15.85 33.50 30.12
N SER A 231 -17.14 33.77 30.25
CA SER A 231 -17.61 35.02 30.80
C SER A 231 -17.15 35.20 32.26
N ARG A 232 -16.64 36.38 32.58
CA ARG A 232 -16.18 36.73 33.93
C ARG A 232 -16.97 37.94 34.45
N LEU A 233 -17.41 37.89 35.69
CA LEU A 233 -17.99 39.02 36.38
C LEU A 233 -16.87 40.02 36.72
N GLY A 234 -16.98 41.27 36.28
CA GLY A 234 -16.00 42.33 36.57
C GLY A 234 -15.90 43.39 35.47
N LYS A 235 -15.29 44.52 35.79
CA LYS A 235 -15.01 45.59 34.82
C LYS A 235 -13.97 45.10 33.80
N GLY A 236 -14.37 45.03 32.52
CA GLY A 236 -13.49 44.63 31.40
C GLY A 236 -13.71 43.22 30.87
N GLY A 237 -14.52 42.37 31.46
CA GLY A 237 -14.91 41.07 30.86
C GLY A 237 -16.05 41.31 29.89
N GLY A 238 -15.90 40.94 28.61
CA GLY A 238 -16.87 41.10 27.54
C GLY A 238 -18.22 40.36 27.71
N ALA A 239 -18.66 40.16 28.93
CA ALA A 239 -19.88 39.44 29.29
C ALA A 239 -21.10 40.39 29.32
N LEU A 240 -21.47 40.90 28.14
CA LEU A 240 -22.73 41.66 28.01
C LEU A 240 -23.88 40.69 27.76
N VAL A 241 -24.92 40.77 28.62
CA VAL A 241 -26.15 39.99 28.44
C VAL A 241 -26.75 40.30 27.06
N GLY A 242 -27.00 39.28 26.25
CA GLY A 242 -27.46 39.42 24.86
C GLY A 242 -26.34 39.64 23.83
N ARG A 243 -25.08 39.79 24.25
CA ARG A 243 -23.93 39.94 23.33
C ARG A 243 -22.74 39.04 23.75
N GLY A 244 -22.90 37.75 23.62
CA GLY A 244 -21.81 36.80 23.81
C GLY A 244 -21.50 36.36 25.25
N ALA A 245 -22.39 36.72 26.25
CA ALA A 245 -22.26 36.15 27.58
C ALA A 245 -22.69 34.69 27.60
N VAL A 246 -21.75 33.81 27.95
CA VAL A 246 -22.03 32.37 28.11
C VAL A 246 -21.95 32.00 29.57
N LEU A 247 -23.04 31.39 30.09
CA LEU A 247 -23.11 30.89 31.46
C LEU A 247 -22.45 29.52 31.55
N GLY A 248 -21.45 29.39 32.42
CA GLY A 248 -20.78 28.14 32.70
C GLY A 248 -19.44 27.97 31.97
N ALA A 249 -18.88 26.76 32.03
CA ALA A 249 -17.59 26.41 31.51
C ALA A 249 -17.67 25.56 30.20
N SER A 250 -18.89 25.28 29.74
CA SER A 250 -19.11 24.44 28.55
C SER A 250 -20.35 24.92 27.80
N VAL A 251 -20.41 24.68 26.51
CA VAL A 251 -21.53 24.98 25.61
C VAL A 251 -22.01 23.67 24.99
N TRP A 252 -23.31 23.52 24.86
CA TRP A 252 -23.89 22.38 24.12
C TRP A 252 -23.68 22.58 22.64
N ASP A 253 -22.99 21.62 22.02
CA ASP A 253 -22.69 21.63 20.60
C ASP A 253 -23.07 20.32 19.95
N VAL A 254 -23.53 20.38 18.69
CA VAL A 254 -23.91 19.22 17.87
C VAL A 254 -23.13 19.15 16.56
N GLN A 255 -22.38 20.20 16.22
CA GLN A 255 -21.73 20.33 14.91
C GLN A 255 -20.35 19.66 14.87
N HIS A 256 -19.63 19.63 15.98
CA HIS A 256 -18.23 19.23 16.01
C HIS A 256 -18.00 17.79 16.47
N LYS A 257 -19.06 16.96 16.55
CA LYS A 257 -18.93 15.57 16.98
C LYS A 257 -19.77 14.61 16.14
N PHE A 258 -19.15 13.49 15.78
CA PHE A 258 -19.83 12.34 15.20
C PHE A 258 -19.48 11.06 15.96
N ARG A 259 -20.23 9.99 15.70
CA ARG A 259 -20.04 8.68 16.32
C ARG A 259 -19.90 7.61 15.28
N ILE A 260 -18.92 6.74 15.44
CA ILE A 260 -18.77 5.52 14.66
C ILE A 260 -19.40 4.37 15.45
N ARG A 261 -20.47 3.82 14.91
CA ARG A 261 -21.11 2.63 15.47
C ARG A 261 -20.62 1.41 14.73
N VAL A 262 -20.00 0.47 15.44
CA VAL A 262 -19.47 -0.78 14.90
C VAL A 262 -20.26 -1.95 15.46
N GLY A 263 -20.86 -2.73 14.58
CA GLY A 263 -21.64 -3.89 14.96
C GLY A 263 -23.04 -3.94 14.34
N PRO A 264 -23.75 -5.07 14.58
CA PRO A 264 -23.51 -6.09 15.60
C PRO A 264 -22.28 -6.97 15.29
N LEU A 265 -21.44 -7.21 16.29
CA LEU A 265 -20.18 -7.96 16.22
C LEU A 265 -20.25 -9.27 16.99
N GLY A 266 -19.52 -10.28 16.54
CA GLY A 266 -19.17 -11.42 17.38
C GLY A 266 -18.13 -11.04 18.45
N LEU A 267 -18.04 -11.82 19.54
CA LEU A 267 -17.14 -11.53 20.68
C LEU A 267 -15.66 -11.40 20.27
N ALA A 268 -15.21 -12.22 19.33
CA ALA A 268 -13.84 -12.17 18.84
C ALA A 268 -13.55 -10.85 18.09
N GLN A 269 -14.46 -10.41 17.22
CA GLN A 269 -14.38 -9.13 16.52
C GLN A 269 -14.49 -7.96 17.49
N TYR A 270 -15.43 -8.02 18.44
CA TYR A 270 -15.63 -7.01 19.48
C TYR A 270 -14.34 -6.72 20.26
N ARG A 271 -13.60 -7.77 20.65
CA ARG A 271 -12.34 -7.64 21.38
C ARG A 271 -11.25 -6.90 20.59
N ARG A 272 -11.26 -6.97 19.25
CA ARG A 272 -10.30 -6.25 18.40
C ARG A 272 -10.52 -4.73 18.45
N PHE A 273 -11.75 -4.28 18.70
CA PHE A 273 -12.14 -2.87 18.82
C PHE A 273 -12.15 -2.33 20.25
N LEU A 274 -11.81 -3.13 21.26
CA LEU A 274 -11.64 -2.64 22.63
C LEU A 274 -10.37 -1.79 22.77
N PRO A 275 -10.33 -0.89 23.79
CA PRO A 275 -9.12 -0.11 24.07
C PRO A 275 -7.87 -0.99 24.19
N GLY A 276 -6.85 -0.70 23.37
CA GLY A 276 -5.66 -1.52 23.23
C GLY A 276 -5.75 -2.66 22.23
N GLY A 277 -6.89 -2.86 21.57
CA GLY A 277 -7.06 -3.80 20.47
C GLY A 277 -6.37 -3.30 19.18
N ALA A 278 -6.02 -4.25 18.29
CA ALA A 278 -5.29 -3.94 17.07
C ALA A 278 -6.06 -3.03 16.11
N ASP A 279 -7.38 -3.21 16.02
CA ASP A 279 -8.20 -2.48 15.06
C ASP A 279 -8.55 -1.06 15.53
N VAL A 280 -8.51 -0.77 16.83
CA VAL A 280 -8.72 0.59 17.36
C VAL A 280 -7.63 1.55 16.85
N ALA A 281 -6.36 1.12 16.90
CA ALA A 281 -5.25 1.95 16.44
C ALA A 281 -5.34 2.23 14.93
N ARG A 282 -5.75 1.22 14.14
CA ARG A 282 -5.98 1.36 12.70
C ARG A 282 -7.17 2.28 12.40
N LEU A 283 -8.26 2.11 13.13
CA LEU A 283 -9.45 2.98 13.01
C LEU A 283 -9.12 4.42 13.36
N GLN A 284 -8.37 4.66 14.44
CA GLN A 284 -7.92 5.99 14.82
C GLN A 284 -7.06 6.65 13.73
N ALA A 285 -6.09 5.91 13.17
CA ALA A 285 -5.27 6.40 12.08
C ALA A 285 -6.10 6.72 10.82
N LEU A 286 -7.09 5.88 10.49
CA LEU A 286 -8.01 6.08 9.38
C LEU A 286 -8.85 7.34 9.57
N VAL A 287 -9.48 7.51 10.73
CA VAL A 287 -10.29 8.69 11.04
C VAL A 287 -9.44 9.96 11.01
N ARG A 288 -8.25 9.93 11.60
CA ARG A 288 -7.31 11.05 11.58
C ARG A 288 -6.86 11.40 10.16
N CYS A 289 -6.61 10.41 9.33
CA CYS A 289 -6.26 10.63 7.93
C CYS A 289 -7.42 11.25 7.13
N TRP A 290 -8.66 10.86 7.44
CA TRP A 290 -9.85 11.33 6.72
C TRP A 290 -10.32 12.72 7.18
N VAL A 291 -10.53 12.90 8.49
CA VAL A 291 -11.18 14.08 9.07
C VAL A 291 -10.19 15.09 9.65
N GLY A 292 -8.96 14.64 9.96
CA GLY A 292 -7.99 15.46 10.69
C GLY A 292 -8.31 15.55 12.19
N ILE A 293 -8.10 16.75 12.75
CA ILE A 293 -8.30 17.01 14.19
C ILE A 293 -9.49 17.93 14.49
N GLU A 294 -10.23 18.31 13.44
CA GLU A 294 -11.28 19.33 13.57
C GLU A 294 -12.53 18.82 14.30
N PHE A 295 -12.83 17.52 14.17
CA PHE A 295 -13.99 16.91 14.76
C PHE A 295 -13.62 15.96 15.89
N ALA A 296 -14.38 16.05 16.98
CA ALA A 296 -14.37 15.03 18.01
C ALA A 296 -15.16 13.80 17.53
N TRP A 297 -14.80 12.63 17.98
CA TRP A 297 -15.54 11.42 17.66
C TRP A 297 -15.48 10.39 18.79
N ASP A 298 -16.51 9.59 18.90
CA ASP A 298 -16.54 8.44 19.80
C ASP A 298 -16.84 7.14 19.04
N LEU A 299 -16.45 6.03 19.65
CA LEU A 299 -16.65 4.69 19.14
C LEU A 299 -17.71 4.00 19.99
N LYS A 300 -18.81 3.59 19.34
CA LYS A 300 -19.86 2.78 19.95
C LYS A 300 -19.79 1.36 19.42
N LEU A 301 -19.56 0.41 20.31
CA LEU A 301 -19.51 -0.99 19.95
C LEU A 301 -20.85 -1.68 20.28
N VAL A 302 -21.28 -2.53 19.35
CA VAL A 302 -22.49 -3.34 19.51
C VAL A 302 -22.10 -4.81 19.45
N LEU A 303 -22.31 -5.53 20.54
CA LEU A 303 -22.05 -6.96 20.63
C LEU A 303 -23.34 -7.75 20.43
N LEU A 304 -23.30 -8.80 19.61
CA LEU A 304 -24.41 -9.72 19.42
C LEU A 304 -24.90 -10.26 20.79
N ARG A 305 -26.18 -10.21 21.00
CA ARG A 305 -26.82 -10.70 22.24
C ARG A 305 -26.45 -12.13 22.59
N SER A 306 -26.36 -12.99 21.58
CA SER A 306 -26.02 -14.41 21.75
C SER A 306 -24.61 -14.65 22.24
N GLU A 307 -23.71 -13.69 22.02
CA GLU A 307 -22.29 -13.78 22.34
C GLU A 307 -21.86 -12.94 23.55
N VAL A 308 -22.82 -12.32 24.27
CA VAL A 308 -22.51 -11.60 25.49
C VAL A 308 -21.98 -12.59 26.54
N PRO A 309 -20.72 -12.44 27.00
CA PRO A 309 -20.10 -13.39 27.90
C PRO A 309 -20.72 -13.29 29.31
N ARG A 310 -20.89 -14.45 29.93
CA ARG A 310 -21.21 -14.49 31.37
C ARG A 310 -19.96 -14.16 32.16
N TYR A 311 -20.07 -13.26 33.10
CA TYR A 311 -18.97 -12.93 33.99
C TYR A 311 -18.74 -14.05 35.02
N THR A 312 -17.50 -14.51 35.11
CA THR A 312 -16.99 -15.36 36.19
C THR A 312 -15.79 -14.68 36.83
N LEU A 313 -15.76 -14.63 38.16
CA LEU A 313 -14.65 -14.02 38.89
C LEU A 313 -13.34 -14.77 38.55
N GLY A 314 -12.31 -14.01 38.16
CA GLY A 314 -11.02 -14.60 37.74
C GLY A 314 -10.90 -14.93 36.24
N ALA A 315 -11.91 -14.70 35.41
CA ALA A 315 -11.81 -14.87 33.98
C ALA A 315 -10.79 -13.88 33.37
N ARG A 316 -9.79 -14.41 32.67
CA ARG A 316 -8.77 -13.60 31.99
C ARG A 316 -9.32 -13.01 30.68
N GLY A 317 -8.93 -11.78 30.35
CA GLY A 317 -9.21 -11.16 29.04
C GLY A 317 -10.54 -10.39 28.94
N ILE A 318 -11.20 -10.13 30.06
CA ILE A 318 -12.40 -9.27 30.13
C ILE A 318 -12.04 -8.07 31.02
N GLY A 319 -11.95 -6.88 30.40
CA GLY A 319 -11.62 -5.64 31.13
C GLY A 319 -12.86 -5.05 31.82
N LEU A 320 -12.69 -4.63 33.07
CA LEU A 320 -13.73 -3.87 33.79
C LEU A 320 -14.06 -2.58 33.01
N GLY A 321 -15.35 -2.30 32.84
CA GLY A 321 -15.83 -1.11 32.15
C GLY A 321 -15.95 -1.22 30.62
N HIS A 322 -15.43 -2.28 29.99
CA HIS A 322 -15.42 -2.38 28.51
C HIS A 322 -16.14 -3.62 27.95
N ALA A 323 -16.07 -4.74 28.63
CA ALA A 323 -16.65 -5.99 28.11
C ALA A 323 -17.22 -6.87 29.24
N LEU A 324 -17.68 -6.24 30.32
CA LEU A 324 -18.17 -6.93 31.49
C LEU A 324 -19.64 -6.64 31.72
N TRP A 325 -20.45 -7.68 31.64
CA TRP A 325 -21.89 -7.63 32.01
C TRP A 325 -22.08 -8.49 33.25
N MET A 326 -22.64 -7.87 34.32
CA MET A 326 -22.90 -8.58 35.57
C MET A 326 -24.15 -9.46 35.40
N GLY A 327 -24.02 -10.75 35.73
CA GLY A 327 -25.13 -11.70 35.64
C GLY A 327 -25.46 -12.17 34.22
N HIS A 328 -26.74 -12.44 33.97
CA HIS A 328 -27.23 -12.82 32.64
C HIS A 328 -27.70 -11.61 31.87
N TYR A 329 -27.27 -11.49 30.61
CA TYR A 329 -27.80 -10.46 29.72
C TYR A 329 -29.24 -10.80 29.31
N ARG A 330 -30.23 -10.04 29.83
CA ARG A 330 -31.68 -10.32 29.68
C ARG A 330 -32.37 -9.44 28.65
N ARG A 331 -31.70 -8.43 28.09
CA ARG A 331 -32.31 -7.54 27.08
C ARG A 331 -32.58 -8.29 25.78
N SER A 332 -33.64 -7.90 25.06
CA SER A 332 -33.99 -8.49 23.75
C SER A 332 -33.09 -7.99 22.59
N ALA A 333 -32.50 -6.81 22.75
CA ALA A 333 -31.62 -6.18 21.79
C ALA A 333 -30.14 -6.55 22.02
N ASP A 334 -29.31 -6.36 21.02
CA ASP A 334 -27.85 -6.49 21.11
C ASP A 334 -27.26 -5.52 22.14
N ALA A 335 -26.10 -5.89 22.71
CA ALA A 335 -25.47 -5.08 23.75
C ALA A 335 -24.74 -3.89 23.11
N ALA A 336 -25.33 -2.69 23.26
CA ALA A 336 -24.82 -1.43 22.70
C ALA A 336 -24.43 -0.43 23.80
N ASP A 337 -24.00 -0.93 24.95
CA ASP A 337 -23.78 -0.10 26.15
C ASP A 337 -22.42 0.61 26.11
N LEU A 338 -21.41 0.06 25.40
CA LEU A 338 -20.06 0.61 25.34
C LEU A 338 -19.97 1.74 24.31
N CYS A 339 -19.66 2.93 24.82
CA CYS A 339 -19.31 4.10 24.02
C CYS A 339 -18.12 4.79 24.69
N PHE A 340 -17.05 5.06 23.95
CA PHE A 340 -15.86 5.71 24.50
C PHE A 340 -15.16 6.60 23.47
N ASP A 341 -14.47 7.62 23.98
CA ASP A 341 -13.61 8.48 23.18
C ASP A 341 -12.27 7.78 22.96
N VAL A 342 -11.98 7.47 21.73
CA VAL A 342 -10.75 6.76 21.32
C VAL A 342 -9.52 7.62 21.55
N GLU A 343 -9.64 8.93 21.38
CA GLU A 343 -8.54 9.88 21.49
C GLU A 343 -8.08 10.05 22.93
N SER A 344 -9.04 10.24 23.86
CA SER A 344 -8.72 10.41 25.28
C SER A 344 -8.18 9.13 25.92
N THR A 345 -8.66 7.98 25.49
CA THR A 345 -8.24 6.68 26.03
C THR A 345 -6.76 6.37 25.73
N ARG A 346 -6.21 6.90 24.64
CA ARG A 346 -4.79 6.72 24.28
C ARG A 346 -3.87 7.65 25.02
N ALA A 347 -4.30 8.89 25.30
CA ALA A 347 -3.49 9.87 26.03
C ALA A 347 -3.09 9.38 27.44
N ALA A 348 -3.89 8.51 28.04
CA ALA A 348 -3.60 7.93 29.35
C ALA A 348 -2.53 6.79 29.30
N LYS A 349 -2.11 6.28 28.14
CA LYS A 349 -1.19 5.13 28.00
C LYS A 349 0.13 5.43 27.30
N VAL A 350 0.28 6.57 26.66
CA VAL A 350 1.56 6.98 26.05
C VAL A 350 2.29 7.85 27.08
N ALA A 351 3.19 7.22 27.86
CA ALA A 351 4.25 7.99 28.49
C ALA A 351 4.96 8.83 27.42
N PRO A 352 5.30 10.10 27.67
CA PRO A 352 5.96 10.92 26.67
C PRO A 352 7.24 10.21 26.25
N SER A 353 7.27 9.68 25.03
CA SER A 353 8.51 9.32 24.39
C SER A 353 9.29 10.63 24.32
N THR A 354 10.46 10.66 24.94
CA THR A 354 11.43 11.73 24.83
C THR A 354 11.62 12.07 23.35
N LEU A 355 10.92 13.11 22.90
CA LEU A 355 11.28 13.79 21.67
C LEU A 355 12.72 14.29 21.91
N PRO A 356 13.65 14.06 20.99
CA PRO A 356 14.95 14.72 21.09
C PRO A 356 14.69 16.22 21.14
N ALA A 357 15.32 16.86 22.13
CA ALA A 357 15.26 18.31 22.31
C ALA A 357 15.49 19.02 20.98
N GLU A 358 14.72 20.04 20.76
CA GLU A 358 14.73 21.04 19.70
C GLU A 358 15.95 20.96 18.79
N ALA A 359 15.74 20.54 17.53
CA ALA A 359 16.74 20.70 16.49
C ALA A 359 16.91 22.21 16.29
N ASP A 360 18.08 22.73 16.68
CA ASP A 360 18.47 24.11 16.47
C ASP A 360 18.61 24.39 14.97
N PHE A 361 17.59 24.99 14.39
CA PHE A 361 17.55 25.34 12.96
C PHE A 361 18.42 26.58 12.64
N SER A 362 19.11 27.18 13.61
CA SER A 362 19.96 28.35 13.40
C SER A 362 21.24 28.09 12.61
N THR A 363 21.60 26.83 12.37
CA THR A 363 22.82 26.41 11.69
C THR A 363 22.63 25.84 10.29
N TRP A 364 21.46 26.00 9.66
CA TRP A 364 21.25 25.54 8.29
C TRP A 364 22.03 26.43 7.30
N PRO A 365 23.03 25.90 6.58
CA PRO A 365 23.77 26.72 5.62
C PRO A 365 22.86 27.01 4.41
N LEU A 366 22.54 28.28 4.23
CA LEU A 366 21.97 28.76 2.98
C LEU A 366 23.07 28.64 1.89
N GLN A 367 22.97 27.65 1.04
CA GLN A 367 23.77 27.61 -0.18
C GLN A 367 23.33 28.76 -1.10
N PRO A 368 24.22 29.64 -1.56
CA PRO A 368 23.91 30.67 -2.53
C PRO A 368 23.57 29.97 -3.88
N ALA A 369 22.49 30.45 -4.52
CA ALA A 369 22.11 30.03 -5.87
C ALA A 369 23.29 30.24 -6.83
N ALA A 370 23.65 29.21 -7.59
CA ALA A 370 24.60 29.33 -8.68
C ALA A 370 24.01 30.21 -9.79
N GLU A 371 24.70 31.28 -10.13
CA GLU A 371 24.37 32.11 -11.30
C GLU A 371 24.51 31.28 -12.58
N PRO A 372 23.61 31.44 -13.55
CA PRO A 372 23.75 30.80 -14.85
C PRO A 372 24.80 31.53 -15.71
N ALA A 373 25.74 30.77 -16.25
CA ALA A 373 26.64 31.20 -17.32
C ALA A 373 26.00 30.95 -18.68
#